data_60b6d7eede28b030196a20112f6eb925
#
_entry.id   60b6d7eede28b030196a20112f6eb925
#
_cell.length_a   1.000
_cell.length_b   1.000
_cell.length_c   1.000
_cell.angle_alpha   90.00
_cell.angle_beta   90.00
_cell.angle_gamma   90.00
#
_symmetry.space_group_name_H-M   'P 1'
#
loop_
_entity.id
_entity.type
_entity.pdbx_description
1 polymer ?
#
loop_
_entity_poly.entity_id
_entity_poly.type
_entity_poly.pdbx_seq_one_letter_code
_entity_poly.pdbx_strand_id
1 'polypeptide(L)'
;MAKNLGLPVLEIQHHYAHILSCMAENETSDPVIGVSFDGTGYGTDGTIWGGEFLRADYNGFDRIGSVEPFLQVGGDASAREGWRIAVSILYRHTRDREKTKRMASALQLCDAQNLQAQFLLSDRNINTVVSTSAGRLFDAVSAILGIRRTSTFEGEASTALQFAAQNGRIRRGQTNASDRPLREENGRFVLPTEELVWELAQRKLRGEDSEQLALEFHEALAAGIIWGCERAREETGLSAAALSGGVFQNTLLLEFCLTGLEERGFRVYRHHMIPPNDGGIALGQAAAAMWVLNRKKE
;
A
#
# COMPACT_ATOMS: atom_id res chain seq x y z
N MET A 1 -16.20 -25.30 -7.63
CA MET A 1 -17.67 -25.42 -7.72
C MET A 1 -18.15 -25.08 -9.13
N ALA A 2 -17.94 -23.88 -9.67
CA ALA A 2 -18.41 -23.50 -11.02
C ALA A 2 -17.89 -24.42 -12.15
N LYS A 3 -16.59 -24.79 -12.15
CA LYS A 3 -16.02 -25.75 -13.11
C LYS A 3 -16.71 -27.11 -13.10
N ASN A 4 -17.14 -27.60 -11.92
CA ASN A 4 -17.84 -28.87 -11.79
C ASN A 4 -19.29 -28.80 -12.32
N LEU A 5 -19.82 -27.59 -12.47
CA LEU A 5 -21.17 -27.34 -13.01
C LEU A 5 -21.13 -26.96 -14.50
N GLY A 6 -19.96 -26.98 -15.14
CA GLY A 6 -19.79 -26.56 -16.54
C GLY A 6 -20.07 -25.08 -16.78
N LEU A 7 -20.05 -24.25 -15.75
CA LEU A 7 -20.28 -22.82 -15.88
C LEU A 7 -18.99 -22.09 -16.32
N PRO A 8 -19.10 -21.06 -17.16
CA PRO A 8 -17.97 -20.22 -17.49
C PRO A 8 -17.47 -19.50 -16.24
N VAL A 9 -16.14 -19.41 -16.10
CA VAL A 9 -15.47 -18.73 -14.98
C VAL A 9 -14.62 -17.61 -15.54
N LEU A 10 -14.79 -16.40 -15.00
CA LEU A 10 -13.93 -15.26 -15.26
C LEU A 10 -13.15 -14.97 -13.97
N GLU A 11 -11.84 -15.10 -14.04
CA GLU A 11 -10.93 -14.77 -12.93
C GLU A 11 -10.48 -13.32 -13.06
N ILE A 12 -10.77 -12.51 -12.04
CA ILE A 12 -10.39 -11.09 -11.99
C ILE A 12 -9.34 -10.92 -10.91
N GLN A 13 -8.21 -10.30 -11.27
CA GLN A 13 -7.14 -10.00 -10.32
C GLN A 13 -7.67 -9.03 -9.24
N HIS A 14 -7.26 -9.24 -7.99
CA HIS A 14 -7.77 -8.57 -6.80
C HIS A 14 -7.70 -7.04 -6.87
N HIS A 15 -6.51 -6.48 -7.13
CA HIS A 15 -6.32 -5.02 -7.18
C HIS A 15 -6.97 -4.39 -8.42
N TYR A 16 -7.03 -5.13 -9.50
CA TYR A 16 -7.80 -4.72 -10.67
C TYR A 16 -9.31 -4.68 -10.36
N ALA A 17 -9.84 -5.64 -9.58
CA ALA A 17 -11.22 -5.60 -9.14
C ALA A 17 -11.54 -4.39 -8.26
N HIS A 18 -10.59 -3.97 -7.39
CA HIS A 18 -10.72 -2.72 -6.64
C HIS A 18 -10.86 -1.50 -7.56
N ILE A 19 -10.03 -1.39 -8.60
CA ILE A 19 -10.10 -0.27 -9.54
C ILE A 19 -11.39 -0.32 -10.35
N LEU A 20 -11.80 -1.49 -10.86
CA LEU A 20 -13.06 -1.63 -11.57
C LEU A 20 -14.28 -1.31 -10.69
N SER A 21 -14.23 -1.61 -9.40
CA SER A 21 -15.27 -1.22 -8.44
C SER A 21 -15.41 0.31 -8.35
N CYS A 22 -14.27 1.01 -8.26
CA CYS A 22 -14.26 2.47 -8.24
C CYS A 22 -14.76 3.05 -9.57
N MET A 23 -14.34 2.50 -10.70
CA MET A 23 -14.81 2.91 -12.03
C MET A 23 -16.33 2.71 -12.18
N ALA A 24 -16.84 1.55 -11.74
CA ALA A 24 -18.27 1.22 -11.85
C ALA A 24 -19.14 2.14 -10.99
N GLU A 25 -18.73 2.44 -9.76
CA GLU A 25 -19.44 3.38 -8.88
C GLU A 25 -19.49 4.79 -9.46
N ASN A 26 -18.44 5.21 -10.15
CA ASN A 26 -18.34 6.53 -10.77
C ASN A 26 -18.83 6.56 -12.23
N GLU A 27 -19.45 5.49 -12.71
CA GLU A 27 -20.07 5.36 -14.05
C GLU A 27 -19.09 5.73 -15.19
N THR A 28 -17.78 5.44 -15.01
CA THR A 28 -16.77 5.70 -16.03
C THR A 28 -16.32 4.42 -16.70
N SER A 29 -16.20 4.47 -18.05
CA SER A 29 -15.60 3.41 -18.88
C SER A 29 -14.25 3.79 -19.47
N ASP A 30 -13.85 5.05 -19.29
CA ASP A 30 -12.57 5.54 -19.81
C ASP A 30 -11.40 4.93 -19.04
N PRO A 31 -10.25 4.71 -19.68
CA PRO A 31 -9.05 4.23 -19.01
C PRO A 31 -8.60 5.16 -17.88
N VAL A 32 -8.12 4.58 -16.78
CA VAL A 32 -7.68 5.32 -15.61
C VAL A 32 -6.28 4.87 -15.16
N ILE A 33 -5.60 5.75 -14.42
CA ILE A 33 -4.48 5.40 -13.56
C ILE A 33 -5.09 4.91 -12.25
N GLY A 34 -5.12 3.59 -12.05
CA GLY A 34 -5.61 2.97 -10.82
C GLY A 34 -4.53 2.98 -9.75
N VAL A 35 -4.80 3.58 -8.60
CA VAL A 35 -4.00 3.46 -7.39
C VAL A 35 -4.73 2.51 -6.46
N SER A 36 -4.27 1.26 -6.39
CA SER A 36 -4.89 0.21 -5.57
C SER A 36 -4.00 -0.07 -4.36
N PHE A 37 -4.30 0.58 -3.23
CA PHE A 37 -3.54 0.46 -1.99
C PHE A 37 -4.34 -0.32 -0.95
N ASP A 38 -3.81 -1.50 -0.58
CA ASP A 38 -4.52 -2.48 0.22
C ASP A 38 -3.61 -3.24 1.19
N GLY A 39 -4.22 -4.07 2.02
CA GLY A 39 -3.54 -4.91 3.00
C GLY A 39 -2.88 -6.14 2.38
N THR A 40 -3.60 -6.85 1.52
CA THR A 40 -3.12 -8.11 0.95
C THR A 40 -3.97 -8.51 -0.25
N GLY A 41 -3.33 -8.75 -1.38
CA GLY A 41 -3.96 -9.35 -2.53
C GLY A 41 -3.00 -10.24 -3.30
N TYR A 42 -3.51 -11.21 -4.03
CA TYR A 42 -2.69 -12.15 -4.77
C TYR A 42 -2.19 -11.51 -6.08
N GLY A 43 -0.88 -11.37 -6.20
CA GLY A 43 -0.23 -10.85 -7.41
C GLY A 43 -0.19 -11.87 -8.53
N THR A 44 -0.20 -11.41 -9.77
CA THR A 44 -0.07 -12.27 -10.97
C THR A 44 1.32 -12.89 -11.09
N ASP A 45 2.28 -12.41 -10.35
CA ASP A 45 3.68 -12.83 -10.31
C ASP A 45 4.00 -13.75 -9.12
N GLY A 46 2.98 -14.19 -8.35
CA GLY A 46 3.15 -15.03 -7.17
C GLY A 46 3.61 -14.29 -5.92
N THR A 47 3.67 -12.95 -5.96
CA THR A 47 3.96 -12.09 -4.81
C THR A 47 2.68 -11.59 -4.15
N ILE A 48 2.80 -10.98 -2.97
CA ILE A 48 1.69 -10.24 -2.36
C ILE A 48 1.73 -8.81 -2.88
N TRP A 49 0.62 -8.38 -3.50
CA TRP A 49 0.41 -7.01 -3.91
C TRP A 49 -0.39 -6.24 -2.85
N GLY A 50 -0.36 -4.91 -2.92
CA GLY A 50 -1.15 -4.04 -2.06
C GLY A 50 -0.70 -2.58 -2.06
N GLY A 51 0.17 -2.19 -2.97
CA GLY A 51 0.57 -0.79 -3.17
C GLY A 51 0.86 -0.53 -4.64
N GLU A 52 -0.18 -0.70 -5.49
CA GLU A 52 -0.03 -0.85 -6.92
C GLU A 52 -0.51 0.36 -7.70
N PHE A 53 0.21 0.66 -8.79
CA PHE A 53 -0.26 1.57 -9.83
C PHE A 53 -0.56 0.75 -11.09
N LEU A 54 -1.80 0.88 -11.56
CA LEU A 54 -2.31 0.14 -12.70
C LEU A 54 -2.77 1.11 -13.78
N ARG A 55 -2.36 0.91 -15.02
CA ARG A 55 -3.14 1.41 -16.14
C ARG A 55 -4.29 0.44 -16.35
N ALA A 56 -5.54 0.86 -16.20
CA ALA A 56 -6.68 -0.02 -16.19
C ALA A 56 -7.88 0.53 -16.97
N ASP A 57 -8.57 -0.37 -17.66
CA ASP A 57 -9.91 -0.18 -18.21
C ASP A 57 -10.69 -1.50 -18.08
N TYR A 58 -11.91 -1.60 -18.62
CA TYR A 58 -12.68 -2.87 -18.56
C TYR A 58 -12.14 -3.99 -19.46
N ASN A 59 -11.14 -3.73 -20.31
CA ASN A 59 -10.52 -4.76 -21.16
C ASN A 59 -9.31 -5.44 -20.48
N GLY A 60 -8.73 -4.80 -19.46
CA GLY A 60 -7.58 -5.32 -18.75
C GLY A 60 -6.81 -4.27 -17.99
N PHE A 61 -5.63 -4.65 -17.52
CA PHE A 61 -4.73 -3.76 -16.81
C PHE A 61 -3.27 -4.08 -17.08
N ASP A 62 -2.43 -3.05 -16.96
CA ASP A 62 -0.97 -3.17 -16.91
C ASP A 62 -0.51 -2.65 -15.54
N ARG A 63 0.36 -3.41 -14.87
CA ARG A 63 1.04 -2.95 -13.65
C ARG A 63 2.20 -2.05 -14.04
N ILE A 64 2.09 -0.75 -13.76
CA ILE A 64 3.06 0.26 -14.18
C ILE A 64 3.97 0.76 -13.05
N GLY A 65 3.58 0.55 -11.80
CA GLY A 65 4.38 0.91 -10.63
C GLY A 65 3.90 0.27 -9.35
N SER A 66 4.69 0.41 -8.29
CA SER A 66 4.32 -0.04 -6.94
C SER A 66 5.11 0.69 -5.84
N VAL A 67 4.71 0.48 -4.57
CA VAL A 67 5.62 0.74 -3.45
C VAL A 67 6.82 -0.21 -3.54
N GLU A 68 7.92 0.16 -2.89
CA GLU A 68 9.13 -0.67 -2.89
C GLU A 68 8.86 -2.05 -2.28
N PRO A 69 9.25 -3.16 -2.95
CA PRO A 69 9.03 -4.50 -2.44
C PRO A 69 9.83 -4.74 -1.15
N PHE A 70 9.27 -5.44 -0.21
CA PHE A 70 9.94 -5.92 0.99
C PHE A 70 9.64 -7.41 1.24
N LEU A 71 10.44 -8.05 2.08
CA LEU A 71 10.23 -9.43 2.46
C LEU A 71 9.24 -9.49 3.64
N GLN A 72 8.07 -10.06 3.42
CA GLN A 72 7.11 -10.37 4.47
C GLN A 72 7.45 -11.72 5.07
N VAL A 73 7.75 -11.76 6.38
CA VAL A 73 8.26 -12.94 7.08
C VAL A 73 7.32 -13.34 8.21
N GLY A 74 6.97 -14.62 8.29
CA GLY A 74 6.14 -15.18 9.36
C GLY A 74 4.73 -15.57 8.95
N GLY A 75 4.41 -15.60 7.63
CA GLY A 75 3.09 -15.99 7.14
C GLY A 75 1.99 -15.10 7.74
N ASP A 76 0.88 -15.70 8.22
CA ASP A 76 -0.28 -14.97 8.77
C ASP A 76 0.06 -14.11 10.01
N ALA A 77 1.09 -14.47 10.77
CA ALA A 77 1.52 -13.67 11.91
C ALA A 77 1.99 -12.27 11.48
N SER A 78 2.57 -12.14 10.29
CA SER A 78 3.06 -10.87 9.75
C SER A 78 1.95 -9.85 9.46
N ALA A 79 0.70 -10.31 9.31
CA ALA A 79 -0.46 -9.43 9.15
C ALA A 79 -0.92 -8.79 10.49
N ARG A 80 -0.52 -9.38 11.62
CA ARG A 80 -0.85 -8.87 12.96
C ARG A 80 0.33 -8.25 13.68
N GLU A 81 1.53 -8.71 13.38
CA GLU A 81 2.77 -8.33 14.06
C GLU A 81 3.59 -7.37 13.17
N GLY A 82 3.17 -6.09 13.11
CA GLY A 82 3.80 -5.05 12.27
C GLY A 82 5.31 -4.89 12.50
N TRP A 83 5.80 -5.25 13.68
CA TRP A 83 7.23 -5.29 13.98
C TRP A 83 8.03 -6.21 13.04
N ARG A 84 7.41 -7.28 12.51
CA ARG A 84 8.08 -8.21 11.57
C ARG A 84 8.43 -7.50 10.27
N ILE A 85 7.49 -6.72 9.75
CA ILE A 85 7.71 -5.95 8.54
C ILE A 85 8.74 -4.84 8.79
N ALA A 86 8.64 -4.16 9.94
CA ALA A 86 9.62 -3.15 10.35
C ALA A 86 11.05 -3.70 10.36
N VAL A 87 11.26 -4.85 11.03
CA VAL A 87 12.58 -5.53 11.07
C VAL A 87 13.04 -5.90 9.66
N SER A 88 12.15 -6.41 8.81
CA SER A 88 12.47 -6.82 7.44
C SER A 88 12.95 -5.63 6.59
N ILE A 89 12.25 -4.51 6.65
CA ILE A 89 12.63 -3.28 5.91
C ILE A 89 13.96 -2.72 6.45
N LEU A 90 14.12 -2.63 7.77
CA LEU A 90 15.35 -2.15 8.38
C LEU A 90 16.56 -3.04 8.04
N TYR A 91 16.36 -4.36 8.03
CA TYR A 91 17.44 -5.30 7.65
C TYR A 91 17.80 -5.19 6.17
N ARG A 92 16.83 -5.07 5.29
CA ARG A 92 17.07 -4.86 3.85
C ARG A 92 17.90 -3.59 3.62
N HIS A 93 17.58 -2.50 4.33
CA HIS A 93 18.29 -1.23 4.21
C HIS A 93 19.73 -1.30 4.76
N THR A 94 19.90 -1.86 5.96
CA THR A 94 21.22 -1.88 6.61
C THR A 94 22.15 -2.93 6.05
N ARG A 95 21.61 -4.07 5.59
CA ARG A 95 22.33 -5.31 5.26
C ARG A 95 23.28 -5.78 6.36
N ASP A 96 23.02 -5.35 7.60
CA ASP A 96 23.82 -5.60 8.79
C ASP A 96 22.90 -6.03 9.94
N ARG A 97 23.05 -7.30 10.36
CA ARG A 97 22.24 -7.88 11.44
C ARG A 97 22.46 -7.20 12.78
N GLU A 98 23.71 -6.91 13.12
CA GLU A 98 24.04 -6.32 14.42
C GLU A 98 23.52 -4.87 14.51
N LYS A 99 23.58 -4.12 13.41
CA LYS A 99 22.96 -2.81 13.32
C LYS A 99 21.45 -2.89 13.45
N THR A 100 20.83 -3.83 12.72
CA THR A 100 19.36 -4.04 12.79
C THR A 100 18.93 -4.48 14.20
N LYS A 101 19.68 -5.37 14.87
CA LYS A 101 19.39 -5.79 16.25
C LYS A 101 19.43 -4.61 17.22
N ARG A 102 20.48 -3.78 17.13
CA ARG A 102 20.58 -2.58 17.98
C ARG A 102 19.39 -1.63 17.76
N MET A 103 19.01 -1.41 16.51
CA MET A 103 17.86 -0.56 16.19
C MET A 103 16.53 -1.17 16.66
N ALA A 104 16.28 -2.44 16.38
CA ALA A 104 15.07 -3.13 16.80
C ALA A 104 14.91 -3.13 18.34
N SER A 105 16.01 -3.32 19.07
CA SER A 105 16.04 -3.22 20.53
C SER A 105 15.76 -1.80 21.01
N ALA A 106 16.41 -0.79 20.44
CA ALA A 106 16.24 0.61 20.82
C ALA A 106 14.82 1.12 20.52
N LEU A 107 14.21 0.68 19.41
CA LEU A 107 12.81 0.94 19.04
C LEU A 107 11.81 0.02 19.79
N GLN A 108 12.32 -0.95 20.56
CA GLN A 108 11.52 -1.93 21.30
C GLN A 108 10.52 -2.69 20.38
N LEU A 109 10.94 -3.07 19.18
CA LEU A 109 10.08 -3.71 18.20
C LEU A 109 9.60 -5.10 18.65
N CYS A 110 10.52 -5.90 19.15
CA CYS A 110 10.26 -7.25 19.69
C CYS A 110 11.37 -7.67 20.66
N ASP A 111 11.20 -8.79 21.33
CA ASP A 111 12.26 -9.39 22.16
C ASP A 111 13.35 -10.05 21.31
N ALA A 112 14.48 -10.39 21.97
CA ALA A 112 15.66 -10.94 21.30
C ALA A 112 15.40 -12.31 20.68
N GLN A 113 14.52 -13.14 21.26
CA GLN A 113 14.20 -14.48 20.77
C GLN A 113 13.40 -14.37 19.47
N ASN A 114 12.36 -13.54 19.45
CA ASN A 114 11.56 -13.26 18.26
C ASN A 114 12.39 -12.66 17.13
N LEU A 115 13.30 -11.74 17.45
CA LEU A 115 14.20 -11.14 16.48
C LEU A 115 15.15 -12.18 15.86
N GLN A 116 15.71 -13.07 16.66
CA GLN A 116 16.56 -14.16 16.16
C GLN A 116 15.78 -15.14 15.27
N ALA A 117 14.56 -15.49 15.67
CA ALA A 117 13.66 -16.32 14.85
C ALA A 117 13.35 -15.65 13.51
N GLN A 118 13.07 -14.35 13.51
CA GLN A 118 12.81 -13.56 12.30
C GLN A 118 13.99 -13.64 11.30
N PHE A 119 15.22 -13.45 11.75
CA PHE A 119 16.40 -13.59 10.89
C PHE A 119 16.56 -15.02 10.36
N LEU A 120 16.34 -16.04 11.20
CA LEU A 120 16.45 -17.43 10.77
C LEU A 120 15.44 -17.78 9.68
N LEU A 121 14.19 -17.35 9.83
CA LEU A 121 13.14 -17.55 8.84
C LEU A 121 13.48 -16.84 7.52
N SER A 122 13.95 -15.59 7.60
CA SER A 122 14.36 -14.79 6.45
C SER A 122 15.51 -15.47 5.68
N ASP A 123 16.56 -15.90 6.36
CA ASP A 123 17.73 -16.53 5.72
C ASP A 123 17.43 -17.86 5.03
N ARG A 124 16.49 -18.62 5.62
CA ARG A 124 16.09 -19.93 5.10
C ARG A 124 14.91 -19.87 4.12
N ASN A 125 14.39 -18.68 3.85
CA ASN A 125 13.17 -18.47 3.05
C ASN A 125 11.99 -19.33 3.54
N ILE A 126 11.82 -19.42 4.88
CA ILE A 126 10.73 -20.17 5.51
C ILE A 126 9.60 -19.21 5.87
N ASN A 127 8.38 -19.48 5.39
CA ASN A 127 7.21 -18.62 5.58
C ASN A 127 7.50 -17.16 5.20
N THR A 128 8.15 -16.99 4.05
CA THR A 128 8.48 -15.67 3.49
C THR A 128 7.84 -15.51 2.13
N VAL A 129 7.48 -14.28 1.82
CA VAL A 129 6.98 -13.88 0.50
C VAL A 129 7.38 -12.43 0.22
N VAL A 130 7.66 -12.11 -1.04
CA VAL A 130 7.87 -10.72 -1.45
C VAL A 130 6.52 -10.01 -1.47
N SER A 131 6.48 -8.80 -0.91
CA SER A 131 5.25 -8.04 -0.77
C SER A 131 5.46 -6.56 -1.12
N THR A 132 4.46 -5.99 -1.78
CA THR A 132 4.30 -4.54 -2.01
C THR A 132 3.10 -3.98 -1.24
N SER A 133 2.68 -4.64 -0.16
CA SER A 133 1.51 -4.24 0.62
C SER A 133 1.69 -2.88 1.30
N ALA A 134 0.88 -1.91 0.91
CA ALA A 134 0.82 -0.61 1.58
C ALA A 134 0.28 -0.75 3.01
N GLY A 135 -0.71 -1.60 3.25
CA GLY A 135 -1.23 -1.84 4.60
C GLY A 135 -0.15 -2.36 5.55
N ARG A 136 0.69 -3.29 5.12
CA ARG A 136 1.83 -3.78 5.91
C ARG A 136 2.89 -2.70 6.15
N LEU A 137 3.06 -1.77 5.19
CA LEU A 137 3.93 -0.62 5.39
C LEU A 137 3.42 0.29 6.52
N PHE A 138 2.10 0.54 6.60
CA PHE A 138 1.48 1.26 7.71
C PHE A 138 1.72 0.57 9.05
N ASP A 139 1.57 -0.75 9.11
CA ASP A 139 1.82 -1.52 10.32
C ASP A 139 3.29 -1.43 10.77
N ALA A 140 4.22 -1.47 9.83
CA ALA A 140 5.65 -1.33 10.11
C ALA A 140 5.97 0.04 10.70
N VAL A 141 5.44 1.11 10.11
CA VAL A 141 5.65 2.48 10.60
C VAL A 141 5.01 2.67 11.97
N SER A 142 3.80 2.17 12.18
CA SER A 142 3.12 2.18 13.49
C SER A 142 3.96 1.50 14.57
N ALA A 143 4.59 0.35 14.24
CA ALA A 143 5.49 -0.36 15.15
C ALA A 143 6.78 0.44 15.45
N ILE A 144 7.42 1.01 14.44
CA ILE A 144 8.64 1.82 14.56
C ILE A 144 8.41 3.04 15.44
N LEU A 145 7.28 3.72 15.26
CA LEU A 145 6.93 4.91 16.03
C LEU A 145 6.45 4.58 17.45
N GLY A 146 6.31 3.30 17.79
CA GLY A 146 5.88 2.82 19.10
C GLY A 146 4.38 3.03 19.37
N ILE A 147 3.58 3.22 18.32
CA ILE A 147 2.13 3.43 18.40
C ILE A 147 1.42 2.08 18.59
N ARG A 148 1.66 1.12 17.66
CA ARG A 148 1.11 -0.21 17.75
C ARG A 148 2.07 -1.23 17.13
N ARG A 149 2.57 -2.19 17.90
CA ARG A 149 3.51 -3.23 17.42
C ARG A 149 2.82 -4.50 16.96
N THR A 150 1.66 -4.77 17.55
CA THR A 150 0.85 -5.96 17.29
C THR A 150 -0.61 -5.55 17.27
N SER A 151 -1.36 -6.02 16.27
CA SER A 151 -2.78 -5.75 16.09
C SER A 151 -3.62 -6.93 16.59
N THR A 152 -4.75 -6.62 17.21
CA THR A 152 -5.74 -7.60 17.69
C THR A 152 -6.88 -7.81 16.69
N PHE A 153 -7.08 -6.84 15.80
CA PHE A 153 -8.02 -6.88 14.68
C PHE A 153 -7.40 -6.22 13.43
N GLU A 154 -8.01 -6.44 12.29
CA GLU A 154 -7.53 -5.92 11.01
C GLU A 154 -7.58 -4.39 10.97
N GLY A 155 -6.48 -3.77 10.51
CA GLY A 155 -6.37 -2.31 10.38
C GLY A 155 -6.13 -1.56 11.69
N GLU A 156 -5.98 -2.23 12.84
CA GLU A 156 -5.77 -1.55 14.14
C GLU A 156 -4.53 -0.66 14.13
N ALA A 157 -3.40 -1.16 13.64
CA ALA A 157 -2.15 -0.41 13.63
C ALA A 157 -2.19 0.79 12.67
N SER A 158 -2.76 0.61 11.48
CA SER A 158 -2.91 1.69 10.48
C SER A 158 -3.90 2.77 10.96
N THR A 159 -4.99 2.37 11.59
CA THR A 159 -5.96 3.32 12.19
C THR A 159 -5.34 4.11 13.34
N ALA A 160 -4.60 3.44 14.24
CA ALA A 160 -3.89 4.12 15.32
C ALA A 160 -2.83 5.11 14.80
N LEU A 161 -2.14 4.75 13.70
CA LEU A 161 -1.17 5.62 13.05
C LEU A 161 -1.86 6.86 12.42
N GLN A 162 -3.04 6.68 11.82
CA GLN A 162 -3.83 7.79 11.29
C GLN A 162 -4.23 8.78 12.40
N PHE A 163 -4.75 8.30 13.54
CA PHE A 163 -5.11 9.18 14.67
C PHE A 163 -3.89 9.91 15.22
N ALA A 164 -2.75 9.25 15.33
CA ALA A 164 -1.50 9.90 15.74
C ALA A 164 -1.11 11.02 14.75
N ALA A 165 -1.23 10.78 13.46
CA ALA A 165 -0.96 11.78 12.42
C ALA A 165 -1.93 12.97 12.49
N GLN A 166 -3.21 12.73 12.73
CA GLN A 166 -4.21 13.81 12.93
C GLN A 166 -3.88 14.67 14.13
N ASN A 167 -3.43 14.10 15.26
CA ASN A 167 -2.96 14.84 16.41
C ASN A 167 -1.72 15.67 16.08
N GLY A 168 -0.76 15.12 15.32
CA GLY A 168 0.41 15.85 14.83
C GLY A 168 0.01 17.08 14.00
N ARG A 169 -0.96 16.91 13.09
CA ARG A 169 -1.50 18.00 12.25
C ARG A 169 -2.11 19.13 13.06
N ILE A 170 -2.87 18.81 14.10
CA ILE A 170 -3.49 19.82 15.00
C ILE A 170 -2.43 20.64 15.71
N ARG A 171 -1.31 20.02 16.13
CA ARG A 171 -0.26 20.69 16.92
C ARG A 171 0.67 21.55 16.10
N ARG A 172 1.06 21.13 14.89
CA ARG A 172 2.13 21.78 14.11
C ARG A 172 1.72 22.23 12.70
N GLY A 173 0.50 21.93 12.25
CA GLY A 173 0.09 22.15 10.87
C GLY A 173 0.74 21.14 9.91
N GLN A 174 0.61 21.40 8.61
CA GLN A 174 1.24 20.58 7.57
C GLN A 174 2.75 20.82 7.52
N THR A 175 3.50 19.78 7.20
CA THR A 175 4.93 19.85 6.92
C THR A 175 5.14 19.68 5.41
N ASN A 176 6.27 20.11 4.89
CA ASN A 176 6.62 19.84 3.50
C ASN A 176 7.25 18.44 3.43
N ALA A 177 6.61 17.52 2.70
CA ALA A 177 7.21 16.23 2.40
C ALA A 177 8.54 16.42 1.66
N SER A 178 9.59 15.74 2.10
CA SER A 178 10.87 15.76 1.39
C SER A 178 10.73 15.08 0.03
N ASP A 179 11.31 15.68 -1.00
CA ASP A 179 11.37 15.09 -2.33
C ASP A 179 12.10 13.74 -2.31
N ARG A 180 11.40 12.69 -2.72
CA ARG A 180 11.96 11.35 -2.90
C ARG A 180 11.68 10.90 -4.32
N PRO A 181 12.68 11.03 -5.23
CA PRO A 181 12.47 10.69 -6.63
C PRO A 181 12.09 9.20 -6.77
N LEU A 182 11.14 8.94 -7.66
CA LEU A 182 10.77 7.58 -8.03
C LEU A 182 12.00 6.87 -8.60
N ARG A 183 12.11 5.57 -8.30
CA ARG A 183 13.10 4.71 -8.94
C ARG A 183 12.48 3.96 -10.09
N GLU A 184 13.28 3.44 -10.99
CA GLU A 184 12.83 2.56 -12.06
C GLU A 184 13.45 1.18 -11.85
N GLU A 185 12.60 0.15 -11.77
CA GLU A 185 13.00 -1.24 -11.62
C GLU A 185 12.19 -2.11 -12.59
N ASN A 186 12.90 -2.87 -13.46
CA ASN A 186 12.27 -3.78 -14.42
C ASN A 186 11.17 -3.13 -15.31
N GLY A 187 11.39 -1.88 -15.74
CA GLY A 187 10.44 -1.14 -16.56
C GLY A 187 9.18 -0.66 -15.84
N ARG A 188 9.23 -0.56 -14.51
CA ARG A 188 8.16 -0.03 -13.66
C ARG A 188 8.74 0.99 -12.70
N PHE A 189 7.98 2.02 -12.36
CA PHE A 189 8.42 2.92 -11.32
C PHE A 189 8.13 2.34 -9.92
N VAL A 190 8.96 2.71 -8.97
CA VAL A 190 8.90 2.25 -7.58
C VAL A 190 8.97 3.46 -6.65
N LEU A 191 8.02 3.54 -5.70
CA LEU A 191 8.06 4.51 -4.62
C LEU A 191 9.12 4.09 -3.59
N PRO A 192 10.11 4.93 -3.26
CA PRO A 192 11.22 4.57 -2.37
C PRO A 192 10.79 4.55 -0.89
N THR A 193 9.92 3.63 -0.54
CA THR A 193 9.32 3.52 0.81
C THR A 193 10.29 2.96 1.84
N GLU A 194 11.33 2.21 1.44
CA GLU A 194 12.38 1.74 2.34
C GLU A 194 13.15 2.91 2.95
N GLU A 195 13.54 3.89 2.13
CA GLU A 195 14.23 5.10 2.60
C GLU A 195 13.36 5.93 3.54
N LEU A 196 12.07 6.06 3.22
CA LEU A 196 11.11 6.75 4.08
C LEU A 196 11.04 6.09 5.47
N VAL A 197 10.87 4.77 5.51
CA VAL A 197 10.81 4.01 6.77
C VAL A 197 12.12 4.12 7.55
N TRP A 198 13.26 4.04 6.87
CA TRP A 198 14.57 4.20 7.47
C TRP A 198 14.76 5.57 8.11
N GLU A 199 14.41 6.64 7.42
CA GLU A 199 14.51 8.01 7.93
C GLU A 199 13.63 8.20 9.18
N LEU A 200 12.37 7.75 9.13
CA LEU A 200 11.47 7.81 10.28
C LEU A 200 12.02 7.04 11.48
N ALA A 201 12.61 5.85 11.26
CA ALA A 201 13.24 5.07 12.32
C ALA A 201 14.43 5.81 12.95
N GLN A 202 15.30 6.44 12.14
CA GLN A 202 16.41 7.24 12.63
C GLN A 202 15.93 8.44 13.46
N ARG A 203 14.92 9.13 13.00
CA ARG A 203 14.35 10.31 13.68
C ARG A 203 13.65 9.92 14.97
N LYS A 204 12.95 8.78 14.98
CA LYS A 204 12.38 8.22 16.20
C LYS A 204 13.45 7.88 17.24
N LEU A 205 14.58 7.30 16.81
CA LEU A 205 15.73 7.02 17.68
C LEU A 205 16.39 8.28 18.26
N ARG A 206 16.28 9.42 17.59
CA ARG A 206 16.69 10.74 18.11
C ARG A 206 15.70 11.36 19.09
N GLY A 207 14.57 10.70 19.35
CA GLY A 207 13.54 11.16 20.28
C GLY A 207 12.53 12.13 19.68
N GLU A 208 12.42 12.20 18.34
CA GLU A 208 11.42 13.05 17.71
C GLU A 208 10.00 12.53 17.99
N ASP A 209 9.04 13.45 17.98
CA ASP A 209 7.64 13.18 18.34
C ASP A 209 6.96 12.20 17.38
N SER A 210 6.36 11.14 17.91
CA SER A 210 5.73 10.08 17.11
C SER A 210 4.53 10.57 16.31
N GLU A 211 3.75 11.53 16.85
CA GLU A 211 2.57 12.05 16.16
C GLU A 211 2.98 12.91 14.96
N GLN A 212 4.06 13.69 15.12
CA GLN A 212 4.64 14.46 14.02
C GLN A 212 5.22 13.54 12.93
N LEU A 213 5.97 12.51 13.32
CA LEU A 213 6.53 11.54 12.38
C LEU A 213 5.44 10.74 11.66
N ALA A 214 4.31 10.44 12.34
CA ALA A 214 3.15 9.81 11.73
C ALA A 214 2.51 10.71 10.67
N LEU A 215 2.38 12.01 10.93
CA LEU A 215 1.89 12.98 9.94
C LEU A 215 2.81 13.01 8.70
N GLU A 216 4.10 13.17 8.91
CA GLU A 216 5.09 13.23 7.83
C GLU A 216 5.12 11.94 6.98
N PHE A 217 4.86 10.78 7.59
CA PHE A 217 4.68 9.54 6.84
C PHE A 217 3.49 9.62 5.87
N HIS A 218 2.34 10.11 6.33
CA HIS A 218 1.15 10.25 5.48
C HIS A 218 1.38 11.26 4.35
N GLU A 219 1.99 12.40 4.65
CA GLU A 219 2.33 13.42 3.66
C GLU A 219 3.32 12.90 2.61
N ALA A 220 4.37 12.20 3.06
CA ALA A 220 5.38 11.64 2.17
C ALA A 220 4.81 10.52 1.28
N LEU A 221 3.93 9.66 1.83
CA LEU A 221 3.28 8.62 1.04
C LEU A 221 2.31 9.22 0.02
N ALA A 222 1.53 10.23 0.42
CA ALA A 222 0.64 10.95 -0.50
C ALA A 222 1.43 11.63 -1.63
N ALA A 223 2.54 12.30 -1.31
CA ALA A 223 3.43 12.88 -2.31
C ALA A 223 3.94 11.81 -3.30
N GLY A 224 4.37 10.65 -2.79
CA GLY A 224 4.78 9.52 -3.62
C GLY A 224 3.66 9.03 -4.54
N ILE A 225 2.42 8.93 -4.05
CA ILE A 225 1.25 8.56 -4.86
C ILE A 225 1.01 9.58 -5.98
N ILE A 226 1.09 10.87 -5.66
CA ILE A 226 0.90 11.95 -6.62
C ILE A 226 1.96 11.90 -7.72
N TRP A 227 3.25 11.76 -7.35
CA TRP A 227 4.34 11.63 -8.33
C TRP A 227 4.22 10.36 -9.17
N GLY A 228 3.77 9.24 -8.56
CA GLY A 228 3.45 8.02 -9.31
C GLY A 228 2.37 8.24 -10.37
N CYS A 229 1.32 9.01 -10.05
CA CYS A 229 0.29 9.37 -11.02
C CYS A 229 0.81 10.33 -12.11
N GLU A 230 1.67 11.30 -11.76
CA GLU A 230 2.30 12.18 -12.75
C GLU A 230 3.20 11.39 -13.70
N ARG A 231 4.02 10.46 -13.18
CA ARG A 231 4.85 9.58 -13.98
C ARG A 231 4.00 8.69 -14.89
N ALA A 232 2.92 8.11 -14.36
CA ALA A 232 1.97 7.32 -15.14
C ALA A 232 1.30 8.14 -16.25
N ARG A 233 0.98 9.42 -16.00
CA ARG A 233 0.43 10.33 -17.01
C ARG A 233 1.43 10.60 -18.13
N GLU A 234 2.71 10.80 -17.80
CA GLU A 234 3.76 10.98 -18.81
C GLU A 234 3.88 9.76 -19.75
N GLU A 235 3.74 8.55 -19.21
CA GLU A 235 3.84 7.32 -19.97
C GLU A 235 2.59 6.98 -20.78
N THR A 236 1.41 7.27 -20.23
CA THR A 236 0.13 6.78 -20.77
C THR A 236 -0.73 7.85 -21.41
N GLY A 237 -0.47 9.14 -21.12
CA GLY A 237 -1.32 10.26 -21.52
C GLY A 237 -2.61 10.39 -20.68
N LEU A 238 -2.84 9.51 -19.69
CA LEU A 238 -4.07 9.51 -18.89
C LEU A 238 -4.05 10.62 -17.83
N SER A 239 -5.17 11.30 -17.63
CA SER A 239 -5.36 12.34 -16.61
C SER A 239 -6.50 12.03 -15.64
N ALA A 240 -6.98 10.78 -15.64
CA ALA A 240 -7.97 10.29 -14.69
C ALA A 240 -7.29 9.31 -13.73
N ALA A 241 -7.44 9.53 -12.42
CA ALA A 241 -6.93 8.65 -11.38
C ALA A 241 -8.09 8.02 -10.60
N ALA A 242 -8.02 6.71 -10.32
CA ALA A 242 -8.99 6.00 -9.48
C ALA A 242 -8.30 5.47 -8.23
N LEU A 243 -8.75 5.92 -7.04
CA LEU A 243 -8.19 5.55 -5.75
C LEU A 243 -9.07 4.49 -5.08
N SER A 244 -8.52 3.30 -4.83
CA SER A 244 -9.23 2.18 -4.22
C SER A 244 -8.31 1.26 -3.42
N GLY A 245 -8.88 0.32 -2.68
CA GLY A 245 -8.19 -0.55 -1.73
C GLY A 245 -8.37 -0.09 -0.28
N GLY A 246 -8.25 -1.02 0.66
CA GLY A 246 -8.55 -0.80 2.09
C GLY A 246 -7.74 0.32 2.74
N VAL A 247 -6.56 0.65 2.22
CA VAL A 247 -5.73 1.75 2.73
C VAL A 247 -6.39 3.11 2.53
N PHE A 248 -7.25 3.28 1.51
CA PHE A 248 -7.99 4.53 1.31
C PHE A 248 -9.22 4.70 2.23
N GLN A 249 -9.44 3.80 3.18
CA GLN A 249 -10.25 4.08 4.37
C GLN A 249 -9.56 5.10 5.31
N ASN A 250 -8.25 5.27 5.17
CA ASN A 250 -7.48 6.33 5.83
C ASN A 250 -7.85 7.69 5.22
N THR A 251 -8.73 8.40 5.90
CA THR A 251 -9.27 9.69 5.42
C THR A 251 -8.22 10.78 5.30
N LEU A 252 -7.17 10.74 6.12
CA LEU A 252 -6.08 11.72 6.06
C LEU A 252 -5.24 11.52 4.80
N LEU A 253 -4.87 10.27 4.48
CA LEU A 253 -4.14 9.95 3.25
C LEU A 253 -4.99 10.30 2.02
N LEU A 254 -6.28 9.91 2.05
CA LEU A 254 -7.21 10.20 0.95
C LEU A 254 -7.33 11.71 0.70
N GLU A 255 -7.48 12.51 1.75
CA GLU A 255 -7.54 13.99 1.66
C GLU A 255 -6.29 14.55 0.97
N PHE A 256 -5.09 14.15 1.41
CA PHE A 256 -3.85 14.62 0.80
C PHE A 256 -3.72 14.21 -0.67
N CYS A 257 -4.10 12.97 -1.01
CA CYS A 257 -4.06 12.50 -2.40
C CYS A 257 -5.07 13.26 -3.27
N LEU A 258 -6.31 13.46 -2.80
CA LEU A 258 -7.34 14.19 -3.55
C LEU A 258 -6.86 15.62 -3.85
N THR A 259 -6.50 16.37 -2.81
CA THR A 259 -6.03 17.74 -2.95
C THR A 259 -4.85 17.83 -3.92
N GLY A 260 -3.81 17.01 -3.71
CA GLY A 260 -2.61 17.10 -4.51
C GLY A 260 -2.77 16.63 -5.96
N LEU A 261 -3.65 15.69 -6.27
CA LEU A 261 -3.96 15.26 -7.63
C LEU A 261 -4.85 16.27 -8.36
N GLU A 262 -5.87 16.82 -7.70
CA GLU A 262 -6.76 17.85 -8.27
C GLU A 262 -5.99 19.12 -8.60
N GLU A 263 -5.09 19.58 -7.72
CA GLU A 263 -4.20 20.73 -7.97
C GLU A 263 -3.29 20.53 -9.21
N ARG A 264 -3.00 19.26 -9.57
CA ARG A 264 -2.21 18.90 -10.76
C ARG A 264 -3.06 18.58 -11.98
N GLY A 265 -4.37 18.87 -11.90
CA GLY A 265 -5.30 18.73 -13.01
C GLY A 265 -5.73 17.30 -13.32
N PHE A 266 -5.62 16.38 -12.37
CA PHE A 266 -6.22 15.07 -12.49
C PHE A 266 -7.72 15.12 -12.21
N ARG A 267 -8.50 14.33 -12.96
CA ARG A 267 -9.84 13.93 -12.54
C ARG A 267 -9.69 12.75 -11.59
N VAL A 268 -10.13 12.90 -10.34
CA VAL A 268 -9.95 11.86 -9.33
C VAL A 268 -11.28 11.16 -9.04
N TYR A 269 -11.29 9.85 -9.24
CA TYR A 269 -12.38 8.95 -8.86
C TYR A 269 -12.06 8.31 -7.51
N ARG A 270 -13.07 8.25 -6.65
CA ARG A 270 -13.01 7.61 -5.33
C ARG A 270 -14.33 6.96 -5.00
N HIS A 271 -14.34 6.15 -3.99
CA HIS A 271 -15.56 5.57 -3.45
C HIS A 271 -16.38 6.57 -2.62
N HIS A 272 -17.69 6.47 -2.71
CA HIS A 272 -18.67 7.30 -1.98
C HIS A 272 -19.68 6.45 -1.21
N MET A 273 -20.29 5.45 -1.85
CA MET A 273 -21.30 4.56 -1.30
C MET A 273 -20.75 3.16 -1.08
N ILE A 274 -19.88 2.70 -1.98
CA ILE A 274 -19.25 1.39 -1.90
C ILE A 274 -17.97 1.53 -1.07
N PRO A 275 -17.68 0.63 -0.11
CA PRO A 275 -16.44 0.70 0.64
C PRO A 275 -15.23 0.42 -0.26
N PRO A 276 -14.09 1.14 -0.07
CA PRO A 276 -12.90 0.95 -0.90
C PRO A 276 -12.17 -0.37 -0.62
N ASN A 277 -12.47 -1.06 0.49
CA ASN A 277 -11.87 -2.34 0.87
C ASN A 277 -12.53 -3.53 0.15
N ASP A 278 -12.24 -4.75 0.59
CA ASP A 278 -12.75 -6.00 0.02
C ASP A 278 -14.28 -6.07 -0.11
N GLY A 279 -15.02 -5.28 0.69
CA GLY A 279 -16.46 -5.14 0.55
C GLY A 279 -16.92 -4.63 -0.82
N GLY A 280 -16.05 -3.89 -1.53
CA GLY A 280 -16.30 -3.37 -2.87
C GLY A 280 -15.93 -4.30 -4.02
N ILE A 281 -15.12 -5.34 -3.79
CA ILE A 281 -14.57 -6.22 -4.86
C ILE A 281 -15.65 -6.86 -5.72
N ALA A 282 -16.75 -7.29 -5.12
CA ALA A 282 -17.85 -7.94 -5.84
C ALA A 282 -18.45 -7.06 -6.94
N LEU A 283 -18.52 -5.74 -6.73
CA LEU A 283 -18.95 -4.78 -7.75
C LEU A 283 -18.00 -4.77 -8.95
N GLY A 284 -16.69 -4.69 -8.69
CA GLY A 284 -15.67 -4.70 -9.75
C GLY A 284 -15.68 -5.99 -10.56
N GLN A 285 -15.83 -7.13 -9.89
CA GLN A 285 -15.94 -8.44 -10.54
C GLN A 285 -17.21 -8.53 -11.39
N ALA A 286 -18.36 -8.04 -10.90
CA ALA A 286 -19.61 -8.02 -11.63
C ALA A 286 -19.54 -7.11 -12.86
N ALA A 287 -18.95 -5.92 -12.72
CA ALA A 287 -18.77 -4.97 -13.82
C ALA A 287 -17.89 -5.55 -14.93
N ALA A 288 -16.76 -6.20 -14.58
CA ALA A 288 -15.92 -6.91 -15.54
C ALA A 288 -16.69 -8.03 -16.28
N ALA A 289 -17.47 -8.82 -15.54
CA ALA A 289 -18.26 -9.91 -16.14
C ALA A 289 -19.32 -9.37 -17.10
N MET A 290 -20.04 -8.30 -16.73
CA MET A 290 -21.02 -7.65 -17.60
C MET A 290 -20.38 -7.09 -18.86
N TRP A 291 -19.21 -6.46 -18.76
CA TRP A 291 -18.47 -5.94 -19.89
C TRP A 291 -18.14 -7.05 -20.90
N VAL A 292 -17.59 -8.17 -20.43
CA VAL A 292 -17.25 -9.34 -21.29
C VAL A 292 -18.48 -9.95 -21.94
N LEU A 293 -19.62 -10.04 -21.21
CA LEU A 293 -20.85 -10.60 -21.75
C LEU A 293 -21.49 -9.72 -22.82
N ASN A 294 -21.43 -8.39 -22.68
CA ASN A 294 -21.99 -7.48 -23.67
C ASN A 294 -21.20 -7.50 -24.99
N ARG A 295 -19.86 -7.57 -24.94
CA ARG A 295 -19.01 -7.66 -26.14
C ARG A 295 -19.19 -8.98 -26.93
N LYS A 296 -19.65 -10.05 -26.31
CA LYS A 296 -19.95 -11.31 -27.01
C LYS A 296 -21.28 -11.29 -27.76
N LYS A 297 -22.08 -10.25 -27.61
CA LYS A 297 -23.38 -10.08 -28.28
C LYS A 297 -23.28 -9.18 -29.51
N GLU A 298 -22.18 -8.43 -29.65
CA GLU A 298 -21.80 -7.65 -30.83
C GLU A 298 -20.94 -8.51 -31.80
#